data_70c5e844180de130be89e041d6658a32
#
_entry.id   70c5e844180de130be89e041d6658a32
#
_cell.length_a   1.000
_cell.length_b   1.000
_cell.length_c   1.000
_cell.angle_alpha   90.00
_cell.angle_beta   90.00
_cell.angle_gamma   90.00
#
_symmetry.space_group_name_H-M   'P 1'
#
loop_
_entity.id
_entity.type
_entity.pdbx_description
1 polymer ?
#
loop_
_entity_poly.entity_id
_entity_poly.type
_entity_poly.pdbx_seq_one_letter_code
_entity_poly.pdbx_strand_id
1 'polypeptide(L)'
;MSTTFFTCCNKSYECFIPIFLHSTLYHNDVDVEICVESVDKIESNVKTNISIIKGLYPQQKIKIREGSFGYVELEKRRYKIIPNIVRFLETPTIKNQYVYITDIDIIIMQKDIPKIHIKNMEKSGLEYDNIIRSCAERLTGLHFTKWDNYYPIPDYRNLVLEGLLNHDEVFLYHLVKKKNHLPVGLTDRPVHGIHTSLNRNEVEGWGIKRWKNEWIEYRGKQEFKKLMQYADLQIKEIVEKIDNYYND
;
A
#
# COMPACT_ATOMS: atom_id res chain seq x y z
N MET A 1 -0.78 -19.07 6.90
CA MET A 1 0.05 -18.28 5.96
C MET A 1 0.24 -16.92 6.56
N SER A 2 1.49 -16.46 6.71
CA SER A 2 1.76 -15.15 7.30
C SER A 2 2.11 -14.15 6.19
N THR A 3 1.52 -12.96 6.24
CA THR A 3 1.72 -11.89 5.26
C THR A 3 1.92 -10.57 5.96
N THR A 4 2.86 -9.77 5.48
CA THR A 4 3.05 -8.38 5.89
C THR A 4 2.50 -7.45 4.80
N PHE A 5 1.56 -6.58 5.13
CA PHE A 5 1.22 -5.44 4.29
C PHE A 5 2.20 -4.32 4.57
N PHE A 6 2.88 -3.87 3.54
CA PHE A 6 3.95 -2.90 3.64
C PHE A 6 3.68 -1.69 2.75
N THR A 7 3.81 -0.51 3.32
CA THR A 7 3.65 0.75 2.57
C THR A 7 4.53 1.85 3.15
N CYS A 8 4.63 2.94 2.39
CA CYS A 8 5.32 4.15 2.81
C CYS A 8 4.45 5.37 2.54
N CYS A 9 4.54 6.38 3.39
CA CYS A 9 3.90 7.67 3.13
C CYS A 9 4.76 8.84 3.60
N ASN A 10 4.73 9.92 2.83
CA ASN A 10 5.27 11.20 3.25
C ASN A 10 4.28 11.95 4.14
N LYS A 11 4.68 13.11 4.65
CA LYS A 11 3.87 13.94 5.56
C LYS A 11 2.46 14.24 5.01
N SER A 12 2.31 14.50 3.71
CA SER A 12 1.03 14.83 3.10
C SER A 12 0.01 13.68 3.12
N TYR A 13 0.46 12.44 3.26
CA TYR A 13 -0.38 11.23 3.24
C TYR A 13 -0.53 10.58 4.61
N GLU A 14 0.06 11.13 5.68
CA GLU A 14 -0.02 10.57 7.04
C GLU A 14 -1.46 10.43 7.56
N CYS A 15 -2.37 11.31 7.14
CA CYS A 15 -3.78 11.26 7.50
C CYS A 15 -4.47 9.95 7.06
N PHE A 16 -3.94 9.26 6.03
CA PHE A 16 -4.45 7.96 5.57
C PHE A 16 -4.06 6.79 6.46
N ILE A 17 -3.00 6.89 7.28
CA ILE A 17 -2.51 5.79 8.11
C ILE A 17 -3.63 5.11 8.91
N PRO A 18 -4.50 5.83 9.64
CA PRO A 18 -5.54 5.18 10.43
C PRO A 18 -6.56 4.40 9.60
N ILE A 19 -7.06 4.98 8.51
CA ILE A 19 -8.10 4.33 7.70
C ILE A 19 -7.53 3.15 6.92
N PHE A 20 -6.29 3.26 6.43
CA PHE A 20 -5.57 2.15 5.80
C PHE A 20 -5.36 0.99 6.79
N LEU A 21 -4.80 1.25 7.97
CA LEU A 21 -4.58 0.25 9.02
C LEU A 21 -5.88 -0.46 9.39
N HIS A 22 -6.90 0.32 9.74
CA HIS A 22 -8.16 -0.24 10.22
C HIS A 22 -8.86 -1.05 9.14
N SER A 23 -8.99 -0.54 7.91
CA SER A 23 -9.63 -1.27 6.82
C SER A 23 -8.85 -2.53 6.43
N THR A 24 -7.52 -2.48 6.45
CA THR A 24 -6.67 -3.64 6.18
C THR A 24 -6.91 -4.75 7.20
N LEU A 25 -6.83 -4.44 8.50
CA LEU A 25 -6.96 -5.40 9.58
C LEU A 25 -8.40 -5.88 9.78
N TYR A 26 -9.38 -5.08 9.44
CA TYR A 26 -10.80 -5.47 9.47
C TYR A 26 -11.11 -6.56 8.43
N HIS A 27 -10.51 -6.48 7.25
CA HIS A 27 -10.79 -7.39 6.14
C HIS A 27 -9.79 -8.54 6.00
N ASN A 28 -8.60 -8.43 6.61
CA ASN A 28 -7.52 -9.41 6.42
C ASN A 28 -6.79 -9.70 7.73
N ASP A 29 -6.48 -10.97 7.95
CA ASP A 29 -5.61 -11.42 9.05
C ASP A 29 -4.13 -11.34 8.61
N VAL A 30 -3.52 -10.18 8.84
CA VAL A 30 -2.18 -9.84 8.37
C VAL A 30 -1.45 -8.94 9.37
N ASP A 31 -0.13 -8.91 9.29
CA ASP A 31 0.69 -7.89 9.96
C ASP A 31 0.82 -6.66 9.05
N VAL A 32 1.03 -5.48 9.64
CA VAL A 32 1.17 -4.24 8.87
C VAL A 32 2.39 -3.46 9.30
N GLU A 33 3.21 -3.03 8.33
CA GLU A 33 4.33 -2.13 8.57
C GLU A 33 4.25 -0.92 7.64
N ILE A 34 4.40 0.28 8.22
CA ILE A 34 4.34 1.54 7.47
C ILE A 34 5.62 2.34 7.74
N CYS A 35 6.30 2.75 6.67
CA CYS A 35 7.40 3.72 6.75
C CYS A 35 6.87 5.14 6.57
N VAL A 36 7.32 6.04 7.44
CA VAL A 36 7.02 7.47 7.42
C VAL A 36 8.30 8.30 7.41
N GLU A 37 8.21 9.58 7.06
CA GLU A 37 9.37 10.48 7.08
C GLU A 37 9.92 10.71 8.49
N SER A 38 9.02 10.84 9.50
CA SER A 38 9.41 10.99 10.89
C SER A 38 8.28 10.57 11.82
N VAL A 39 8.53 9.60 12.68
CA VAL A 39 7.55 9.11 13.66
C VAL A 39 7.18 10.18 14.68
N ASP A 40 8.14 10.98 15.11
CA ASP A 40 7.92 12.01 16.12
C ASP A 40 6.99 13.13 15.62
N LYS A 41 7.04 13.40 14.30
CA LYS A 41 6.26 14.46 13.64
C LYS A 41 4.85 14.03 13.21
N ILE A 42 4.47 12.78 13.43
CA ILE A 42 3.09 12.34 13.17
C ILE A 42 2.12 13.12 14.04
N GLU A 43 1.01 13.57 13.43
CA GLU A 43 -0.02 14.35 14.12
C GLU A 43 -0.64 13.58 15.30
N SER A 44 -1.03 14.29 16.35
CA SER A 44 -1.55 13.68 17.59
C SER A 44 -2.83 12.87 17.38
N ASN A 45 -3.73 13.34 16.51
CA ASN A 45 -4.96 12.64 16.15
C ASN A 45 -4.66 11.31 15.40
N VAL A 46 -3.66 11.29 14.52
CA VAL A 46 -3.19 10.08 13.83
C VAL A 46 -2.59 9.10 14.84
N LYS A 47 -1.73 9.57 15.76
CA LYS A 47 -1.16 8.76 16.85
C LYS A 47 -2.25 8.14 17.73
N THR A 48 -3.28 8.95 18.10
CA THR A 48 -4.42 8.49 18.89
C THR A 48 -5.15 7.34 18.16
N ASN A 49 -5.46 7.51 16.89
CA ASN A 49 -6.12 6.48 16.08
C ASN A 49 -5.27 5.21 15.96
N ILE A 50 -3.95 5.33 15.73
CA ILE A 50 -3.04 4.17 15.68
C ILE A 50 -3.10 3.40 17.03
N SER A 51 -3.13 4.11 18.16
CA SER A 51 -3.23 3.47 19.47
C SER A 51 -4.56 2.72 19.65
N ILE A 52 -5.67 3.32 19.21
CA ILE A 52 -6.99 2.67 19.22
C ILE A 52 -6.96 1.39 18.38
N ILE A 53 -6.41 1.46 17.17
CA ILE A 53 -6.35 0.31 16.25
C ILE A 53 -5.48 -0.82 16.83
N LYS A 54 -4.33 -0.49 17.42
CA LYS A 54 -3.49 -1.50 18.12
C LYS A 54 -4.25 -2.20 19.25
N GLY A 55 -5.11 -1.48 19.97
CA GLY A 55 -5.97 -2.07 20.99
C GLY A 55 -7.08 -2.98 20.45
N LEU A 56 -7.58 -2.69 19.24
CA LEU A 56 -8.60 -3.51 18.56
C LEU A 56 -8.02 -4.80 17.96
N TYR A 57 -6.76 -4.77 17.54
CA TYR A 57 -6.08 -5.87 16.87
C TYR A 57 -4.79 -6.30 17.59
N PRO A 58 -4.88 -6.79 18.85
CA PRO A 58 -3.71 -7.07 19.69
C PRO A 58 -2.89 -8.28 19.21
N GLN A 59 -3.44 -9.12 18.33
CA GLN A 59 -2.76 -10.31 17.81
C GLN A 59 -1.89 -10.00 16.59
N GLN A 60 -2.17 -8.90 15.88
CA GLN A 60 -1.44 -8.50 14.69
C GLN A 60 -0.27 -7.57 15.05
N LYS A 61 0.85 -7.75 14.37
CA LYS A 61 1.99 -6.85 14.51
C LYS A 61 1.73 -5.59 13.68
N ILE A 62 1.62 -4.44 14.34
CA ILE A 62 1.47 -3.13 13.71
C ILE A 62 2.70 -2.30 14.02
N LYS A 63 3.50 -1.97 13.00
CA LYS A 63 4.72 -1.19 13.14
C LYS A 63 4.68 0.07 12.28
N ILE A 64 4.95 1.21 12.90
CA ILE A 64 5.22 2.47 12.22
C ILE A 64 6.67 2.81 12.50
N ARG A 65 7.46 3.08 11.46
CA ARG A 65 8.88 3.44 11.59
C ARG A 65 9.30 4.50 10.58
N GLU A 66 10.44 5.08 10.81
CA GLU A 66 11.06 5.96 9.83
C GLU A 66 11.62 5.17 8.65
N GLY A 67 11.57 5.76 7.46
CA GLY A 67 12.14 5.26 6.21
C GLY A 67 13.04 6.30 5.56
N SER A 68 13.77 5.89 4.52
CA SER A 68 14.73 6.72 3.80
C SER A 68 14.03 7.53 2.70
N PHE A 69 13.47 8.68 3.08
CA PHE A 69 12.81 9.59 2.14
C PHE A 69 13.78 10.65 1.59
N GLY A 70 13.41 11.20 0.45
CA GLY A 70 14.05 12.37 -0.15
C GLY A 70 15.10 12.05 -1.19
N TYR A 71 16.09 11.21 -0.90
CA TYR A 71 17.14 10.87 -1.86
C TYR A 71 17.83 9.55 -1.56
N VAL A 72 18.45 8.98 -2.60
CA VAL A 72 19.37 7.84 -2.50
C VAL A 72 20.78 8.37 -2.72
N GLU A 73 21.71 7.94 -1.87
CA GLU A 73 23.14 8.23 -2.06
C GLU A 73 23.81 7.12 -2.87
N LEU A 74 24.45 7.50 -3.98
CA LEU A 74 25.22 6.60 -4.82
C LEU A 74 26.49 7.33 -5.32
N GLU A 75 27.66 6.70 -5.15
CA GLU A 75 28.94 7.25 -5.62
C GLU A 75 29.19 8.71 -5.16
N LYS A 76 28.84 9.00 -3.89
CA LYS A 76 28.94 10.35 -3.28
C LYS A 76 28.01 11.40 -3.91
N ARG A 77 27.03 10.99 -4.73
CA ARG A 77 26.00 11.87 -5.29
C ARG A 77 24.65 11.55 -4.68
N ARG A 78 23.79 12.56 -4.62
CA ARG A 78 22.41 12.44 -4.14
C ARG A 78 21.43 12.46 -5.30
N TYR A 79 20.61 11.43 -5.40
CA TYR A 79 19.58 11.30 -6.41
C TYR A 79 18.22 11.44 -5.74
N LYS A 80 17.45 12.44 -6.14
CA LYS A 80 16.10 12.66 -5.59
C LYS A 80 15.19 11.51 -5.96
N ILE A 81 14.41 11.02 -4.98
CA ILE A 81 13.39 10.00 -5.17
C ILE A 81 12.01 10.57 -4.89
N ILE A 82 11.00 10.07 -5.61
CA ILE A 82 9.61 10.35 -5.25
C ILE A 82 9.20 9.47 -4.07
N PRO A 83 8.31 9.94 -3.18
CA PRO A 83 7.91 9.19 -1.99
C PRO A 83 7.39 7.78 -2.29
N ASN A 84 6.69 7.59 -3.39
CA ASN A 84 6.11 6.30 -3.78
C ASN A 84 7.16 5.20 -4.05
N ILE A 85 8.39 5.56 -4.44
CA ILE A 85 9.48 4.60 -4.68
C ILE A 85 10.03 4.05 -3.37
N VAL A 86 9.96 4.79 -2.27
CA VAL A 86 10.53 4.39 -0.97
C VAL A 86 10.04 2.99 -0.57
N ARG A 87 8.77 2.65 -0.79
CA ARG A 87 8.23 1.33 -0.47
C ARG A 87 8.90 0.17 -1.23
N PHE A 88 9.55 0.44 -2.35
CA PHE A 88 10.29 -0.57 -3.14
C PHE A 88 11.77 -0.63 -2.76
N LEU A 89 12.28 0.38 -2.05
CA LEU A 89 13.67 0.48 -1.59
C LEU A 89 13.86 0.17 -0.12
N GLU A 90 12.79 0.10 0.65
CA GLU A 90 12.82 -0.23 2.07
C GLU A 90 12.51 -1.72 2.29
N THR A 91 13.24 -2.33 3.21
CA THR A 91 12.97 -3.71 3.66
C THR A 91 12.11 -3.66 4.91
N PRO A 92 10.91 -4.25 4.92
CA PRO A 92 10.12 -4.36 6.15
C PRO A 92 10.91 -5.09 7.24
N THR A 93 10.66 -4.77 8.48
CA THR A 93 11.26 -5.44 9.64
C THR A 93 10.40 -6.59 10.17
N ILE A 94 9.10 -6.58 9.85
CA ILE A 94 8.20 -7.69 10.12
C ILE A 94 8.35 -8.71 8.99
N LYS A 95 9.17 -9.74 9.22
CA LYS A 95 9.41 -10.79 8.23
C LYS A 95 8.34 -11.87 8.33
N ASN A 96 7.54 -12.00 7.27
CA ASN A 96 6.57 -13.07 7.06
C ASN A 96 6.89 -13.84 5.78
N GLN A 97 6.13 -14.89 5.47
CA GLN A 97 6.33 -15.69 4.25
C GLN A 97 6.09 -14.86 2.99
N TYR A 98 5.11 -13.97 3.04
CA TYR A 98 4.72 -13.08 1.94
C TYR A 98 4.77 -11.62 2.38
N VAL A 99 4.98 -10.74 1.40
CA VAL A 99 4.82 -9.29 1.56
C VAL A 99 3.92 -8.76 0.47
N TYR A 100 3.01 -7.87 0.85
CA TYR A 100 2.19 -7.09 -0.07
C TYR A 100 2.60 -5.62 0.02
N ILE A 101 3.33 -5.16 -1.00
CA ILE A 101 3.73 -3.76 -1.12
C ILE A 101 2.58 -3.01 -1.77
N THR A 102 2.04 -1.99 -1.09
CA THR A 102 0.78 -1.34 -1.47
C THR A 102 0.84 0.19 -1.32
N ASP A 103 -0.19 0.87 -1.83
CA ASP A 103 -0.39 2.31 -1.62
C ASP A 103 -1.08 2.56 -0.27
N ILE A 104 -0.74 3.68 0.38
CA ILE A 104 -1.32 4.08 1.68
C ILE A 104 -2.74 4.64 1.53
N ASP A 105 -3.09 5.18 0.37
CA ASP A 105 -4.35 5.84 0.07
C ASP A 105 -5.42 4.89 -0.49
N ILE A 106 -5.30 3.60 -0.19
CA ILE A 106 -6.33 2.60 -0.49
C ILE A 106 -7.10 2.26 0.78
N ILE A 107 -8.40 2.48 0.79
CA ILE A 107 -9.29 1.93 1.81
C ILE A 107 -9.58 0.49 1.40
N ILE A 108 -8.98 -0.46 2.11
CA ILE A 108 -9.10 -1.89 1.79
C ILE A 108 -10.52 -2.37 2.05
N MET A 109 -11.15 -2.97 1.01
CA MET A 109 -12.49 -3.53 1.07
C MET A 109 -12.50 -5.03 0.76
N GLN A 110 -11.46 -5.52 0.08
CA GLN A 110 -11.34 -6.93 -0.29
C GLN A 110 -10.93 -7.77 0.92
N LYS A 111 -11.70 -8.83 1.18
CA LYS A 111 -11.34 -9.88 2.15
C LYS A 111 -10.35 -10.87 1.52
N ASP A 112 -9.54 -11.51 2.36
CA ASP A 112 -8.63 -12.61 1.95
C ASP A 112 -7.64 -12.26 0.82
N ILE A 113 -7.18 -11.02 0.74
CA ILE A 113 -6.20 -10.56 -0.28
C ILE A 113 -5.01 -11.52 -0.42
N PRO A 114 -4.35 -12.00 0.65
CA PRO A 114 -3.22 -12.93 0.51
C PRO A 114 -3.59 -14.22 -0.21
N LYS A 115 -4.77 -14.78 0.08
CA LYS A 115 -5.22 -16.03 -0.57
C LYS A 115 -5.46 -15.84 -2.07
N ILE A 116 -6.01 -14.69 -2.46
CA ILE A 116 -6.25 -14.36 -3.87
C ILE A 116 -4.93 -14.28 -4.63
N HIS A 117 -3.95 -13.55 -4.10
CA HIS A 117 -2.64 -13.42 -4.72
C HIS A 117 -1.89 -14.75 -4.81
N ILE A 118 -1.91 -15.55 -3.74
CA ILE A 118 -1.25 -16.86 -3.73
C ILE A 118 -1.85 -17.77 -4.81
N LYS A 119 -3.18 -17.80 -4.95
CA LYS A 119 -3.85 -18.54 -6.02
C LYS A 119 -3.42 -18.07 -7.42
N ASN A 120 -3.23 -16.77 -7.61
CA ASN A 120 -2.72 -16.22 -8.86
C ASN A 120 -1.27 -16.63 -9.12
N MET A 121 -0.42 -16.60 -8.08
CA MET A 121 0.97 -17.07 -8.15
C MET A 121 1.05 -18.56 -8.53
N GLU A 122 0.22 -19.40 -7.90
CA GLU A 122 0.12 -20.83 -8.24
C GLU A 122 -0.29 -21.04 -9.70
N LYS A 123 -1.29 -20.27 -10.16
CA LYS A 123 -1.78 -20.34 -11.53
C LYS A 123 -0.75 -19.87 -12.56
N SER A 124 0.03 -18.84 -12.24
CA SER A 124 1.05 -18.28 -13.14
C SER A 124 2.40 -18.98 -13.05
N GLY A 125 2.65 -19.75 -11.99
CA GLY A 125 3.96 -20.33 -11.69
C GLY A 125 5.02 -19.30 -11.28
N LEU A 126 4.61 -18.08 -10.92
CA LEU A 126 5.50 -16.99 -10.50
C LEU A 126 5.60 -16.91 -8.98
N GLU A 127 6.75 -16.44 -8.48
CA GLU A 127 7.00 -16.20 -7.05
C GLU A 127 6.39 -14.86 -6.55
N TYR A 128 5.62 -14.19 -7.42
CA TYR A 128 4.94 -12.93 -7.14
C TYR A 128 3.66 -12.81 -7.97
N ASP A 129 2.75 -11.92 -7.58
CA ASP A 129 1.55 -11.55 -8.31
C ASP A 129 1.54 -10.04 -8.59
N ASN A 130 1.53 -9.70 -9.88
CA ASN A 130 1.42 -8.36 -10.42
C ASN A 130 1.03 -8.46 -11.91
N ILE A 131 0.69 -7.33 -12.53
CA ILE A 131 0.40 -7.27 -13.97
C ILE A 131 1.26 -6.23 -14.66
N ILE A 132 1.61 -6.49 -15.92
CA ILE A 132 2.20 -5.49 -16.81
C ILE A 132 1.07 -4.58 -17.29
N ARG A 133 1.23 -3.27 -17.13
CA ARG A 133 0.31 -2.30 -17.71
C ARG A 133 0.48 -2.26 -19.23
N SER A 134 -0.64 -2.27 -19.95
CA SER A 134 -0.65 -2.21 -21.41
C SER A 134 0.19 -1.04 -21.94
N CYS A 135 0.96 -1.31 -22.99
CA CYS A 135 1.77 -0.34 -23.75
C CYS A 135 2.98 0.25 -23.02
N ALA A 136 3.43 -0.29 -21.89
CA ALA A 136 4.60 0.24 -21.21
C ALA A 136 5.40 -0.83 -20.46
N GLU A 137 6.71 -0.61 -20.31
CA GLU A 137 7.57 -1.39 -19.41
C GLU A 137 7.31 -0.97 -17.96
N ARG A 138 6.12 -1.29 -17.43
CA ARG A 138 5.74 -0.98 -16.05
C ARG A 138 4.80 -2.02 -15.46
N LEU A 139 5.01 -2.32 -14.18
CA LEU A 139 4.11 -3.07 -13.33
C LEU A 139 3.14 -2.12 -12.63
N THR A 140 2.09 -2.65 -12.02
CA THR A 140 1.27 -1.83 -11.11
C THR A 140 2.04 -1.55 -9.82
N GLY A 141 1.76 -0.44 -9.16
CA GLY A 141 2.37 -0.09 -7.87
C GLY A 141 2.01 -1.04 -6.72
N LEU A 142 1.09 -1.97 -6.94
CA LEU A 142 0.68 -2.98 -5.96
C LEU A 142 1.37 -4.29 -6.28
N HIS A 143 2.24 -4.77 -5.37
CA HIS A 143 3.12 -5.91 -5.63
C HIS A 143 3.05 -6.92 -4.48
N PHE A 144 2.49 -8.10 -4.76
CA PHE A 144 2.47 -9.21 -3.80
C PHE A 144 3.55 -10.22 -4.17
N THR A 145 4.38 -10.65 -3.21
CA THR A 145 5.51 -11.55 -3.50
C THR A 145 5.88 -12.40 -2.30
N LYS A 146 6.55 -13.53 -2.52
CA LYS A 146 7.26 -14.22 -1.47
C LYS A 146 8.37 -13.33 -0.95
N TRP A 147 8.60 -13.35 0.38
CA TRP A 147 9.65 -12.54 1.02
C TRP A 147 11.02 -12.78 0.37
N ASP A 148 11.46 -14.02 0.33
CA ASP A 148 12.81 -14.36 -0.14
C ASP A 148 12.99 -14.17 -1.66
N ASN A 149 11.91 -13.98 -2.40
CA ASN A 149 11.96 -13.60 -3.80
C ASN A 149 12.30 -12.12 -4.01
N TYR A 150 11.78 -11.23 -3.16
CA TYR A 150 12.01 -9.79 -3.29
C TYR A 150 13.20 -9.32 -2.45
N TYR A 151 13.35 -9.83 -1.23
CA TYR A 151 14.40 -9.43 -0.30
C TYR A 151 15.56 -10.45 -0.24
N PRO A 152 16.84 -10.03 -0.19
CA PRO A 152 17.26 -8.63 -0.26
C PRO A 152 16.87 -7.99 -1.59
N ILE A 153 16.57 -6.70 -1.54
CA ILE A 153 16.18 -5.91 -2.72
C ILE A 153 17.26 -6.06 -3.79
N PRO A 154 16.89 -6.30 -5.07
CA PRO A 154 17.85 -6.37 -6.17
C PRO A 154 18.69 -5.10 -6.28
N ASP A 155 19.91 -5.22 -6.76
CA ASP A 155 20.77 -4.06 -7.01
C ASP A 155 20.08 -3.10 -8.00
N TYR A 156 19.81 -1.89 -7.54
CA TYR A 156 19.10 -0.85 -8.28
C TYR A 156 19.99 0.33 -8.73
N ARG A 157 21.33 0.25 -8.52
CA ARG A 157 22.26 1.35 -8.84
C ARG A 157 22.13 1.84 -10.28
N ASN A 158 22.06 0.92 -11.24
CA ASN A 158 21.90 1.31 -12.66
C ASN A 158 20.58 2.03 -12.90
N LEU A 159 19.47 1.61 -12.24
CA LEU A 159 18.17 2.27 -12.38
C LEU A 159 18.20 3.71 -11.85
N VAL A 160 19.00 3.95 -10.79
CA VAL A 160 19.25 5.30 -10.26
C VAL A 160 20.02 6.14 -11.27
N LEU A 161 21.09 5.59 -11.85
CA LEU A 161 21.93 6.30 -12.84
C LEU A 161 21.17 6.59 -14.14
N GLU A 162 20.24 5.73 -14.53
CA GLU A 162 19.35 5.91 -15.68
C GLU A 162 18.19 6.88 -15.42
N GLY A 163 18.07 7.42 -14.19
CA GLY A 163 17.06 8.43 -13.83
C GLY A 163 15.65 7.89 -13.61
N LEU A 164 15.49 6.58 -13.35
CA LEU A 164 14.17 5.93 -13.18
C LEU A 164 13.52 6.19 -11.80
N LEU A 165 14.11 7.03 -10.96
CA LEU A 165 13.60 7.35 -9.60
C LEU A 165 12.40 8.32 -9.59
N ASN A 166 11.87 8.69 -10.72
CA ASN A 166 10.73 9.59 -10.86
C ASN A 166 9.43 8.89 -11.28
N HIS A 167 9.46 7.56 -11.47
CA HIS A 167 8.30 6.77 -11.88
C HIS A 167 8.29 5.39 -11.21
N ASP A 168 7.49 5.24 -10.18
CA ASP A 168 7.47 4.08 -9.29
C ASP A 168 7.13 2.76 -9.99
N GLU A 169 6.14 2.74 -10.89
CA GLU A 169 5.71 1.53 -11.61
C GLU A 169 6.75 1.07 -12.65
N VAL A 170 7.47 2.01 -13.29
CA VAL A 170 8.59 1.71 -14.20
C VAL A 170 9.77 1.19 -13.41
N PHE A 171 10.11 1.86 -12.31
CA PHE A 171 11.17 1.43 -11.42
C PHE A 171 10.94 -0.01 -10.92
N LEU A 172 9.73 -0.31 -10.44
CA LEU A 172 9.37 -1.64 -9.98
C LEU A 172 9.50 -2.69 -11.10
N TYR A 173 9.07 -2.38 -12.33
CA TYR A 173 9.20 -3.27 -13.47
C TYR A 173 10.66 -3.69 -13.70
N HIS A 174 11.57 -2.73 -13.80
CA HIS A 174 12.97 -3.02 -14.02
C HIS A 174 13.62 -3.73 -12.83
N LEU A 175 13.18 -3.44 -11.60
CA LEU A 175 13.67 -4.09 -10.40
C LEU A 175 13.27 -5.57 -10.37
N VAL A 176 12.00 -5.89 -10.65
CA VAL A 176 11.47 -7.26 -10.69
C VAL A 176 12.09 -8.07 -11.82
N LYS A 177 12.23 -7.47 -13.01
CA LYS A 177 12.84 -8.09 -14.19
C LYS A 177 14.26 -8.61 -13.94
N LYS A 178 14.99 -8.08 -12.98
CA LYS A 178 16.34 -8.53 -12.63
C LYS A 178 16.41 -9.94 -12.04
N LYS A 179 15.36 -10.37 -11.35
CA LYS A 179 15.31 -11.66 -10.65
C LYS A 179 14.25 -12.61 -11.19
N ASN A 180 13.26 -12.10 -11.91
CA ASN A 180 12.05 -12.86 -12.21
C ASN A 180 11.68 -12.81 -13.68
N HIS A 181 11.00 -13.86 -14.16
CA HIS A 181 10.23 -13.77 -15.39
C HIS A 181 9.06 -12.81 -15.18
N LEU A 182 8.76 -12.01 -16.20
CA LEU A 182 7.64 -11.08 -16.15
C LEU A 182 6.32 -11.80 -16.40
N PRO A 183 5.19 -11.33 -15.82
CA PRO A 183 3.90 -11.96 -16.04
C PRO A 183 3.47 -11.78 -17.50
N VAL A 184 3.21 -12.89 -18.17
CA VAL A 184 2.73 -12.89 -19.56
C VAL A 184 1.25 -13.25 -19.55
N GLY A 185 0.43 -12.46 -20.24
CA GLY A 185 -0.99 -12.76 -20.43
C GLY A 185 -1.88 -12.51 -19.21
N LEU A 186 -1.35 -11.98 -18.11
CA LEU A 186 -2.15 -11.54 -16.98
C LEU A 186 -2.66 -10.11 -17.26
N THR A 187 -3.96 -9.98 -17.46
CA THR A 187 -4.64 -8.72 -17.79
C THR A 187 -5.43 -8.17 -16.62
N ASP A 188 -5.79 -9.02 -15.67
CA ASP A 188 -6.62 -8.65 -14.52
C ASP A 188 -5.79 -8.61 -13.25
N ARG A 189 -5.94 -7.50 -12.54
CA ARG A 189 -5.39 -7.28 -11.23
C ARG A 189 -6.52 -7.26 -10.20
N PRO A 190 -6.35 -7.87 -9.03
CA PRO A 190 -7.28 -7.69 -7.94
C PRO A 190 -7.43 -6.19 -7.61
N VAL A 191 -8.67 -5.71 -7.52
CA VAL A 191 -8.96 -4.36 -7.03
C VAL A 191 -9.24 -4.51 -5.54
N HIS A 192 -8.29 -4.09 -4.70
CA HIS A 192 -8.34 -4.39 -3.28
C HIS A 192 -9.24 -3.46 -2.46
N GLY A 193 -9.69 -2.35 -3.04
CA GLY A 193 -10.50 -1.39 -2.32
C GLY A 193 -10.72 -0.09 -3.09
N ILE A 194 -11.08 0.96 -2.35
CA ILE A 194 -11.32 2.30 -2.85
C ILE A 194 -9.99 3.07 -2.83
N HIS A 195 -9.47 3.44 -3.98
CA HIS A 195 -8.20 4.15 -4.12
C HIS A 195 -8.41 5.67 -4.12
N THR A 196 -8.37 6.27 -2.96
CA THR A 196 -8.75 7.65 -2.65
C THR A 196 -7.61 8.67 -2.84
N SER A 197 -6.94 8.64 -3.99
CA SER A 197 -5.80 9.53 -4.25
C SER A 197 -6.18 11.02 -4.11
N LEU A 198 -5.35 11.79 -3.37
CA LEU A 198 -5.50 13.24 -3.21
C LEU A 198 -5.42 14.01 -4.53
N ASN A 199 -4.81 13.41 -5.54
CA ASN A 199 -4.62 14.02 -6.86
C ASN A 199 -5.77 13.69 -7.84
N ARG A 200 -6.77 12.92 -7.42
CA ARG A 200 -7.94 12.57 -8.25
C ARG A 200 -9.18 13.23 -7.69
N ASN A 201 -9.69 14.22 -8.42
CA ASN A 201 -10.89 14.97 -8.01
C ASN A 201 -12.19 14.20 -8.24
N GLU A 202 -12.18 13.19 -9.12
CA GLU A 202 -13.38 12.43 -9.50
C GLU A 202 -13.46 11.12 -8.73
N VAL A 203 -14.53 10.98 -7.97
CA VAL A 203 -14.83 9.81 -7.11
C VAL A 203 -14.95 8.53 -7.94
N GLU A 204 -15.47 8.60 -9.17
CA GLU A 204 -15.56 7.48 -10.11
C GLU A 204 -14.20 6.84 -10.42
N GLY A 205 -13.13 7.65 -10.45
CA GLY A 205 -11.75 7.20 -10.64
C GLY A 205 -11.19 6.37 -9.47
N TRP A 206 -11.90 6.31 -8.34
CA TRP A 206 -11.46 5.60 -7.12
C TRP A 206 -11.79 4.10 -7.14
N GLY A 207 -12.45 3.59 -8.19
CA GLY A 207 -12.87 2.19 -8.27
C GLY A 207 -14.04 1.86 -7.34
N ILE A 208 -14.76 2.86 -6.91
CA ILE A 208 -15.79 2.84 -5.87
C ILE A 208 -16.99 1.93 -6.22
N LYS A 209 -17.36 1.83 -7.49
CA LYS A 209 -18.58 1.11 -7.98
C LYS A 209 -18.70 -0.34 -7.47
N ARG A 210 -17.58 -0.99 -7.13
CA ARG A 210 -17.53 -2.40 -6.76
C ARG A 210 -17.81 -2.65 -5.28
N TRP A 211 -17.76 -1.62 -4.42
CA TRP A 211 -17.61 -1.79 -2.98
C TRP A 211 -18.77 -1.24 -2.16
N LYS A 212 -19.96 -1.03 -2.78
CA LYS A 212 -21.12 -0.43 -2.09
C LYS A 212 -21.50 -1.22 -0.82
N ASN A 213 -21.63 -2.53 -0.92
CA ASN A 213 -22.08 -3.35 0.20
C ASN A 213 -21.00 -3.45 1.29
N GLU A 214 -19.75 -3.68 0.90
CA GLU A 214 -18.62 -3.76 1.82
C GLU A 214 -18.40 -2.42 2.53
N TRP A 215 -18.54 -1.31 1.82
CA TRP A 215 -18.47 0.02 2.41
C TRP A 215 -19.56 0.27 3.42
N ILE A 216 -20.82 -0.01 3.11
CA ILE A 216 -21.97 0.17 4.02
C ILE A 216 -21.76 -0.68 5.28
N GLU A 217 -21.35 -1.94 5.13
CA GLU A 217 -21.04 -2.81 6.26
C GLU A 217 -19.92 -2.22 7.13
N TYR A 218 -18.78 -1.88 6.51
CA TYR A 218 -17.61 -1.33 7.19
C TYR A 218 -17.90 -0.01 7.88
N ARG A 219 -18.57 0.92 7.16
CA ARG A 219 -18.96 2.24 7.64
C ARG A 219 -19.91 2.18 8.85
N GLY A 220 -20.74 1.14 8.93
CA GLY A 220 -21.70 0.90 10.02
C GLY A 220 -21.06 0.47 11.35
N LYS A 221 -19.81 -0.01 11.35
CA LYS A 221 -19.13 -0.55 12.54
C LYS A 221 -18.84 0.53 13.59
N GLN A 222 -18.95 0.17 14.85
CA GLN A 222 -18.67 1.07 15.96
C GLN A 222 -17.19 1.49 16.02
N GLU A 223 -16.30 0.57 15.65
CA GLU A 223 -14.87 0.79 15.54
C GLU A 223 -14.54 1.87 14.51
N PHE A 224 -15.19 1.81 13.33
CA PHE A 224 -15.06 2.85 12.31
C PHE A 224 -15.55 4.21 12.83
N LYS A 225 -16.73 4.25 13.48
CA LYS A 225 -17.28 5.48 14.06
C LYS A 225 -16.34 6.09 15.08
N LYS A 226 -15.72 5.26 15.94
CA LYS A 226 -14.72 5.70 16.92
C LYS A 226 -13.47 6.27 16.24
N LEU A 227 -12.99 5.63 15.18
CA LEU A 227 -11.87 6.12 14.39
C LEU A 227 -12.16 7.51 13.81
N MET A 228 -13.36 7.72 13.26
CA MET A 228 -13.77 8.97 12.64
C MET A 228 -13.89 10.15 13.61
N GLN A 229 -14.02 9.92 14.92
CA GLN A 229 -14.00 10.98 15.93
C GLN A 229 -12.66 11.74 15.92
N TYR A 230 -11.56 11.01 15.70
CA TYR A 230 -10.20 11.55 15.68
C TYR A 230 -9.63 11.66 14.26
N ALA A 231 -10.42 11.39 13.23
CA ALA A 231 -9.95 11.48 11.87
C ALA A 231 -9.66 12.92 11.46
N ASP A 232 -8.65 13.07 10.61
CA ASP A 232 -8.33 14.33 9.95
C ASP A 232 -9.51 14.83 9.12
N LEU A 233 -9.61 16.15 8.92
CA LEU A 233 -10.67 16.75 8.11
C LEU A 233 -10.69 16.20 6.70
N GLN A 234 -9.52 16.02 6.09
CA GLN A 234 -9.36 15.48 4.75
C GLN A 234 -9.94 14.06 4.62
N ILE A 235 -9.72 13.21 5.64
CA ILE A 235 -10.31 11.85 5.67
C ILE A 235 -11.82 11.91 5.85
N LYS A 236 -12.34 12.84 6.65
CA LYS A 236 -13.78 13.05 6.82
C LYS A 236 -14.44 13.46 5.50
N GLU A 237 -13.84 14.38 4.75
CA GLU A 237 -14.29 14.80 3.44
C GLU A 237 -14.28 13.66 2.41
N ILE A 238 -13.24 12.82 2.43
CA ILE A 238 -13.17 11.62 1.57
C ILE A 238 -14.30 10.66 1.90
N VAL A 239 -14.53 10.37 3.18
CA VAL A 239 -15.62 9.49 3.64
C VAL A 239 -16.98 10.04 3.24
N GLU A 240 -17.20 11.35 3.39
CA GLU A 240 -18.43 12.01 2.96
C GLU A 240 -18.66 11.91 1.44
N LYS A 241 -17.63 12.11 0.63
CA LYS A 241 -17.71 11.92 -0.83
C LYS A 241 -18.08 10.49 -1.21
N ILE A 242 -17.56 9.49 -0.50
CA ILE A 242 -17.91 8.09 -0.73
C ILE A 242 -19.37 7.82 -0.31
N ASP A 243 -19.78 8.32 0.86
CA ASP A 243 -21.15 8.18 1.36
C ASP A 243 -22.15 8.80 0.38
N ASN A 244 -21.90 10.01 -0.11
CA ASN A 244 -22.74 10.70 -1.09
C ASN A 244 -22.86 9.91 -2.39
N TYR A 245 -21.74 9.42 -2.94
CA TYR A 245 -21.73 8.61 -4.16
C TYR A 245 -22.61 7.36 -4.07
N TYR A 246 -22.72 6.75 -2.90
CA TYR A 246 -23.54 5.54 -2.74
C TYR A 246 -25.00 5.81 -2.37
N ASN A 247 -25.33 7.05 -1.96
CA ASN A 247 -26.69 7.47 -1.65
C ASN A 247 -27.44 8.05 -2.85
N ASP A 248 -26.68 8.50 -3.88
CA ASP A 248 -27.22 8.91 -5.19
C ASP A 248 -27.50 7.67 -6.09
#